data_20fc04e5aafc0febacfeef10048f6379
#
_entry.id   20fc04e5aafc0febacfeef10048f6379
#
_cell.length_a   1.000
_cell.length_b   1.000
_cell.length_c   1.000
_cell.angle_alpha   90.00
_cell.angle_beta   90.00
_cell.angle_gamma   90.00
#
_symmetry.space_group_name_H-M   'P 1'
#
loop_
_entity.id
_entity.type
_entity.pdbx_description
1 polymer ?
#
loop_
_entity_poly.entity_id
_entity_poly.type
_entity_poly.pdbx_seq_one_letter_code
_entity_poly.pdbx_strand_id
1 'polypeptide(L)'
;KFLGFTGPSCKSGPMAQLIMIVDDEPGVRALLNDTLRIAGFETVEATDGMSALTLLRTHKPDLLVIDINMPLMDGFELVERLRTSNDLTPVLMLTAREDKADITRGLKIGADDYVVKPFGIEELILRIKAILRRSTKSVDSPALLTCGPISIDDDQHLVTFNGEGVDLSPTEYRLLQILIEKKGRVLSKNLLLDEVWGITFESESTVVDTYISYLRKKLHRDGFEGIKTVRGVGFQIQEPK
;
A
#
# COMPACT_ATOMS: atom_id res chain seq x y z
N LYS A 1 20.64 3.69 -55.13
CA LYS A 1 19.36 3.25 -54.52
C LYS A 1 19.69 2.39 -53.33
N PHE A 2 19.78 3.01 -52.14
CA PHE A 2 19.86 2.30 -50.86
C PHE A 2 18.47 2.21 -50.29
N LEU A 3 17.94 1.01 -50.21
CA LEU A 3 16.69 0.71 -49.48
C LEU A 3 17.00 0.67 -47.99
N GLY A 4 16.49 1.63 -47.23
CA GLY A 4 16.53 1.64 -45.79
C GLY A 4 15.56 0.58 -45.24
N PHE A 5 16.09 -0.41 -44.54
CA PHE A 5 15.31 -1.32 -43.69
C PHE A 5 15.00 -0.60 -42.38
N THR A 6 13.78 -0.12 -42.24
CA THR A 6 13.26 0.26 -40.95
C THR A 6 12.81 -1.02 -40.25
N GLY A 7 13.59 -1.46 -39.28
CA GLY A 7 13.22 -2.57 -38.39
C GLY A 7 11.98 -2.20 -37.54
N PRO A 8 11.15 -3.18 -37.16
CA PRO A 8 9.96 -2.90 -36.37
C PRO A 8 10.35 -2.35 -34.99
N SER A 9 9.84 -1.16 -34.68
CA SER A 9 9.88 -0.57 -33.35
C SER A 9 9.26 -1.55 -32.37
N CYS A 10 10.07 -2.10 -31.48
CA CYS A 10 9.62 -2.93 -30.37
C CYS A 10 8.80 -2.00 -29.45
N LYS A 11 7.47 -2.07 -29.54
CA LYS A 11 6.59 -1.47 -28.55
C LYS A 11 6.87 -2.23 -27.25
N SER A 12 7.55 -1.60 -26.30
CA SER A 12 7.64 -2.07 -24.92
C SER A 12 6.22 -2.14 -24.37
N GLY A 13 5.67 -3.34 -24.25
CA GLY A 13 4.48 -3.58 -23.45
C GLY A 13 4.71 -3.14 -22.00
N PRO A 14 3.66 -2.92 -21.22
CA PRO A 14 3.82 -2.62 -19.81
C PRO A 14 4.73 -3.68 -19.18
N MET A 15 5.79 -3.24 -18.49
CA MET A 15 6.69 -4.16 -17.79
C MET A 15 5.87 -4.94 -16.76
N ALA A 16 6.08 -6.26 -16.69
CA ALA A 16 5.39 -7.08 -15.72
C ALA A 16 5.78 -6.61 -14.30
N GLN A 17 4.80 -6.47 -13.41
CA GLN A 17 5.03 -6.02 -12.04
C GLN A 17 5.76 -7.12 -11.26
N LEU A 18 6.77 -6.72 -10.48
CA LEU A 18 7.61 -7.63 -9.70
C LEU A 18 7.07 -7.78 -8.27
N ILE A 19 6.76 -9.01 -7.87
CA ILE A 19 6.32 -9.35 -6.51
C ILE A 19 7.45 -10.08 -5.78
N MET A 20 7.82 -9.60 -4.60
CA MET A 20 8.73 -10.35 -3.72
C MET A 20 7.91 -11.21 -2.76
N ILE A 21 8.18 -12.50 -2.74
CA ILE A 21 7.57 -13.49 -1.85
C ILE A 21 8.55 -13.76 -0.72
N VAL A 22 8.12 -13.58 0.53
CA VAL A 22 8.93 -13.82 1.72
C VAL A 22 8.19 -14.78 2.64
N ASP A 23 8.62 -16.04 2.67
CA ASP A 23 8.00 -17.10 3.46
C ASP A 23 9.07 -18.18 3.71
N ASP A 24 9.16 -18.76 4.90
CA ASP A 24 10.17 -19.78 5.22
C ASP A 24 9.78 -21.18 4.71
N GLU A 25 8.49 -21.42 4.43
CA GLU A 25 7.99 -22.69 3.93
C GLU A 25 8.22 -22.84 2.41
N PRO A 26 9.08 -23.79 1.95
CA PRO A 26 9.34 -23.97 0.50
C PRO A 26 8.09 -24.28 -0.31
N GLY A 27 7.14 -25.05 0.27
CA GLY A 27 5.89 -25.41 -0.39
C GLY A 27 4.97 -24.23 -0.63
N VAL A 28 4.88 -23.31 0.35
CA VAL A 28 4.10 -22.06 0.23
C VAL A 28 4.74 -21.13 -0.79
N ARG A 29 6.06 -20.94 -0.73
CA ARG A 29 6.76 -20.13 -1.73
C ARG A 29 6.56 -20.63 -3.15
N ALA A 30 6.72 -21.95 -3.39
CA ALA A 30 6.49 -22.55 -4.71
C ALA A 30 5.06 -22.31 -5.21
N LEU A 31 4.06 -22.55 -4.35
CA LEU A 31 2.65 -22.31 -4.68
C LEU A 31 2.38 -20.85 -5.05
N LEU A 32 2.89 -19.90 -4.25
CA LEU A 32 2.74 -18.48 -4.49
C LEU A 32 3.45 -18.06 -5.79
N ASN A 33 4.69 -18.53 -6.00
CA ASN A 33 5.47 -18.26 -7.20
C ASN A 33 4.73 -18.69 -8.47
N ASP A 34 4.30 -19.94 -8.53
CA ASP A 34 3.57 -20.48 -9.68
C ASP A 34 2.27 -19.73 -9.93
N THR A 35 1.52 -19.48 -8.88
CA THR A 35 0.24 -18.77 -8.94
C THR A 35 0.39 -17.35 -9.45
N LEU A 36 1.37 -16.60 -8.93
CA LEU A 36 1.58 -15.20 -9.31
C LEU A 36 2.11 -15.09 -10.74
N ARG A 37 2.97 -16.02 -11.18
CA ARG A 37 3.43 -16.10 -12.57
C ARG A 37 2.31 -16.39 -13.56
N ILE A 38 1.41 -17.30 -13.22
CA ILE A 38 0.21 -17.57 -14.01
C ILE A 38 -0.68 -16.31 -14.10
N ALA A 39 -0.74 -15.51 -13.02
CA ALA A 39 -1.48 -14.26 -13.00
C ALA A 39 -0.80 -13.10 -13.76
N GLY A 40 0.41 -13.32 -14.31
CA GLY A 40 1.16 -12.38 -15.15
C GLY A 40 2.15 -11.49 -14.40
N PHE A 41 2.49 -11.81 -13.15
CA PHE A 41 3.52 -11.12 -12.37
C PHE A 41 4.90 -11.75 -12.56
N GLU A 42 5.95 -10.95 -12.41
CA GLU A 42 7.29 -11.45 -12.12
C GLU A 42 7.46 -11.68 -10.63
N THR A 43 8.31 -12.64 -10.24
CA THR A 43 8.48 -13.01 -8.85
C THR A 43 9.93 -13.11 -8.46
N VAL A 44 10.25 -12.72 -7.23
CA VAL A 44 11.52 -13.00 -6.56
C VAL A 44 11.22 -13.57 -5.17
N GLU A 45 11.99 -14.58 -4.75
CA GLU A 45 11.74 -15.32 -3.51
C GLU A 45 12.82 -15.04 -2.46
N ALA A 46 12.37 -14.88 -1.22
CA ALA A 46 13.20 -14.81 -0.02
C ALA A 46 12.71 -15.84 1.01
N THR A 47 13.63 -16.44 1.76
CA THR A 47 13.32 -17.49 2.74
C THR A 47 13.09 -16.95 4.14
N ASP A 48 13.41 -15.69 4.39
CA ASP A 48 13.33 -15.02 5.68
C ASP A 48 13.50 -13.49 5.50
N GLY A 49 13.27 -12.73 6.56
CA GLY A 49 13.38 -11.26 6.52
C GLY A 49 14.79 -10.75 6.20
N MET A 50 15.85 -11.44 6.58
CA MET A 50 17.23 -11.03 6.29
C MET A 50 17.56 -11.20 4.81
N SER A 51 17.17 -12.33 4.21
CA SER A 51 17.32 -12.57 2.78
C SER A 51 16.50 -11.58 1.96
N ALA A 52 15.30 -11.23 2.40
CA ALA A 52 14.47 -10.19 1.79
C ALA A 52 15.17 -8.83 1.78
N LEU A 53 15.70 -8.36 2.91
CA LEU A 53 16.46 -7.11 3.00
C LEU A 53 17.71 -7.09 2.10
N THR A 54 18.34 -8.25 1.91
CA THR A 54 19.48 -8.38 1.00
C THR A 54 19.07 -8.24 -0.45
N LEU A 55 17.97 -8.90 -0.85
CA LEU A 55 17.43 -8.85 -2.20
C LEU A 55 16.88 -7.46 -2.55
N LEU A 56 16.31 -6.73 -1.60
CA LEU A 56 15.82 -5.35 -1.80
C LEU A 56 16.92 -4.34 -2.17
N ARG A 57 18.19 -4.67 -1.96
CA ARG A 57 19.32 -3.83 -2.41
C ARG A 57 19.51 -3.87 -3.93
N THR A 58 19.10 -4.95 -4.56
CA THR A 58 19.31 -5.20 -6.01
C THR A 58 18.01 -5.30 -6.80
N HIS A 59 16.91 -5.61 -6.12
CA HIS A 59 15.57 -5.70 -6.71
C HIS A 59 14.68 -4.61 -6.13
N LYS A 60 13.83 -4.05 -6.97
CA LYS A 60 12.81 -3.08 -6.56
C LYS A 60 11.43 -3.68 -6.84
N PRO A 61 10.88 -4.49 -5.94
CA PRO A 61 9.57 -5.06 -6.14
C PRO A 61 8.49 -3.97 -6.04
N ASP A 62 7.41 -4.17 -6.80
CA ASP A 62 6.22 -3.32 -6.73
C ASP A 62 5.35 -3.65 -5.52
N LEU A 63 5.52 -4.85 -4.94
CA LEU A 63 4.82 -5.31 -3.74
C LEU A 63 5.59 -6.47 -3.08
N LEU A 64 5.54 -6.51 -1.75
CA LEU A 64 6.01 -7.66 -0.97
C LEU A 64 4.81 -8.46 -0.44
N VAL A 65 4.87 -9.78 -0.57
CA VAL A 65 3.98 -10.73 0.12
C VAL A 65 4.80 -11.40 1.21
N ILE A 66 4.48 -11.14 2.47
CA ILE A 66 5.33 -11.50 3.62
C ILE A 66 4.57 -12.40 4.57
N ASP A 67 5.11 -13.58 4.89
CA ASP A 67 4.62 -14.36 6.04
C ASP A 67 5.04 -13.70 7.36
N ILE A 68 4.12 -13.75 8.34
CA ILE A 68 4.42 -13.20 9.67
C ILE A 68 5.38 -14.11 10.42
N ASN A 69 5.13 -15.42 10.39
CA ASN A 69 5.79 -16.38 11.27
C ASN A 69 7.04 -16.97 10.62
N MET A 70 8.11 -16.19 10.53
CA MET A 70 9.39 -16.65 9.99
C MET A 70 10.49 -16.68 11.06
N PRO A 71 11.46 -17.60 10.95
CA PRO A 71 12.60 -17.64 11.86
C PRO A 71 13.54 -16.45 11.64
N LEU A 72 14.34 -16.13 12.67
CA LEU A 72 15.38 -15.09 12.70
C LEU A 72 14.83 -13.65 12.67
N MET A 73 14.04 -13.31 11.69
CA MET A 73 13.38 -12.01 11.55
C MET A 73 11.95 -12.26 11.10
N ASP A 74 11.00 -11.95 11.96
CA ASP A 74 9.57 -12.09 11.66
C ASP A 74 9.09 -11.04 10.63
N GLY A 75 7.89 -11.25 10.09
CA GLY A 75 7.33 -10.35 9.10
C GLY A 75 7.08 -8.94 9.63
N PHE A 76 6.75 -8.80 10.92
CA PHE A 76 6.56 -7.50 11.55
C PHE A 76 7.86 -6.71 11.64
N GLU A 77 8.94 -7.36 12.09
CA GLU A 77 10.26 -6.73 12.18
C GLU A 77 10.75 -6.30 10.79
N LEU A 78 10.51 -7.11 9.77
CA LEU A 78 10.85 -6.76 8.38
C LEU A 78 10.13 -5.48 7.96
N VAL A 79 8.81 -5.38 8.16
CA VAL A 79 8.02 -4.19 7.80
C VAL A 79 8.48 -2.97 8.60
N GLU A 80 8.71 -3.09 9.91
CA GLU A 80 9.21 -1.99 10.73
C GLU A 80 10.55 -1.44 10.21
N ARG A 81 11.47 -2.33 9.81
CA ARG A 81 12.77 -1.92 9.23
C ARG A 81 12.60 -1.21 7.89
N LEU A 82 11.72 -1.70 7.03
CA LEU A 82 11.42 -1.03 5.75
C LEU A 82 10.89 0.38 6.01
N ARG A 83 9.88 0.54 6.85
CA ARG A 83 9.30 1.85 7.16
C ARG A 83 10.27 2.79 7.87
N THR A 84 11.14 2.26 8.73
CA THR A 84 12.22 3.04 9.39
C THR A 84 13.25 3.55 8.38
N SER A 85 13.52 2.79 7.31
CA SER A 85 14.40 3.21 6.22
C SER A 85 13.69 4.07 5.15
N ASN A 86 12.44 4.47 5.40
CA ASN A 86 11.58 5.21 4.47
C ASN A 86 11.28 4.45 3.17
N ASP A 87 11.35 3.13 3.21
CA ASP A 87 10.90 2.28 2.12
C ASP A 87 9.38 2.10 2.23
N LEU A 88 8.65 2.63 1.26
CA LEU A 88 7.19 2.63 1.19
C LEU A 88 6.66 1.56 0.23
N THR A 89 7.50 0.63 -0.20
CA THR A 89 7.04 -0.51 -1.02
C THR A 89 5.83 -1.17 -0.37
N PRO A 90 4.75 -1.39 -1.13
CA PRO A 90 3.53 -2.00 -0.62
C PRO A 90 3.77 -3.37 0.00
N VAL A 91 3.08 -3.66 1.09
CA VAL A 91 3.21 -4.93 1.83
C VAL A 91 1.85 -5.57 2.04
N LEU A 92 1.71 -6.81 1.58
CA LEU A 92 0.61 -7.72 1.92
C LEU A 92 1.13 -8.77 2.90
N MET A 93 0.58 -8.82 4.10
CA MET A 93 0.98 -9.80 5.10
C MET A 93 0.14 -11.08 5.05
N LEU A 94 0.78 -12.23 5.20
CA LEU A 94 0.13 -13.52 5.37
C LEU A 94 0.12 -13.88 6.86
N THR A 95 -1.02 -14.23 7.43
CA THR A 95 -1.17 -14.50 8.86
C THR A 95 -1.93 -15.80 9.13
N ALA A 96 -1.64 -16.47 10.24
CA ALA A 96 -2.44 -17.58 10.69
C ALA A 96 -3.79 -17.10 11.29
N ARG A 97 -4.83 -17.91 11.19
CA ARG A 97 -6.25 -17.57 11.42
C ARG A 97 -6.61 -17.04 12.82
N GLU A 98 -5.75 -17.16 13.82
CA GLU A 98 -6.15 -16.97 15.22
C GLU A 98 -5.77 -15.61 15.82
N ASP A 99 -4.95 -14.81 15.15
CA ASP A 99 -4.42 -13.58 15.73
C ASP A 99 -5.01 -12.30 15.14
N LYS A 100 -6.21 -11.92 15.63
CA LYS A 100 -6.72 -10.54 15.41
C LYS A 100 -5.74 -9.49 15.93
N ALA A 101 -4.93 -9.83 16.92
CA ALA A 101 -3.87 -8.98 17.45
C ALA A 101 -2.78 -8.75 16.39
N ASP A 102 -2.39 -9.76 15.64
CA ASP A 102 -1.37 -9.68 14.59
C ASP A 102 -1.83 -8.84 13.41
N ILE A 103 -3.09 -8.97 12.98
CA ILE A 103 -3.68 -8.13 11.94
C ILE A 103 -3.61 -6.64 12.34
N THR A 104 -4.08 -6.33 13.55
CA THR A 104 -4.04 -4.96 14.07
C THR A 104 -2.61 -4.45 14.23
N ARG A 105 -1.67 -5.31 14.63
CA ARG A 105 -0.25 -4.99 14.72
C ARG A 105 0.34 -4.72 13.34
N GLY A 106 0.12 -5.61 12.37
CA GLY A 106 0.64 -5.48 11.00
C GLY A 106 0.22 -4.19 10.32
N LEU A 107 -1.06 -3.86 10.41
CA LEU A 107 -1.57 -2.60 9.87
C LEU A 107 -1.00 -1.37 10.62
N LYS A 108 -0.80 -1.46 11.94
CA LYS A 108 -0.19 -0.37 12.73
C LYS A 108 1.26 -0.08 12.38
N ILE A 109 2.03 -1.08 11.99
CA ILE A 109 3.43 -0.90 11.57
C ILE A 109 3.58 -0.49 10.10
N GLY A 110 2.47 -0.40 9.36
CA GLY A 110 2.45 0.12 7.99
C GLY A 110 2.35 -0.95 6.89
N ALA A 111 1.81 -2.14 7.18
CA ALA A 111 1.36 -3.07 6.14
C ALA A 111 0.12 -2.52 5.43
N ASP A 112 -0.01 -2.74 4.13
CA ASP A 112 -1.09 -2.18 3.32
C ASP A 112 -2.35 -3.04 3.31
N ASP A 113 -2.21 -4.36 3.49
CA ASP A 113 -3.32 -5.31 3.65
C ASP A 113 -2.80 -6.62 4.28
N TYR A 114 -3.70 -7.54 4.58
CA TYR A 114 -3.37 -8.86 5.09
C TYR A 114 -4.27 -9.95 4.50
N VAL A 115 -3.79 -11.19 4.52
CA VAL A 115 -4.54 -12.38 4.12
C VAL A 115 -4.36 -13.47 5.16
N VAL A 116 -5.46 -14.05 5.62
CA VAL A 116 -5.46 -15.10 6.64
C VAL A 116 -5.25 -16.47 5.99
N LYS A 117 -4.27 -17.24 6.45
CA LYS A 117 -4.05 -18.65 6.06
C LYS A 117 -5.11 -19.57 6.75
N PRO A 118 -5.72 -20.54 6.04
CA PRO A 118 -5.58 -20.80 4.61
C PRO A 118 -6.39 -19.83 3.76
N PHE A 119 -5.80 -19.34 2.68
CA PHE A 119 -6.41 -18.38 1.78
C PHE A 119 -6.77 -18.97 0.42
N GLY A 120 -7.77 -18.36 -0.22
CA GLY A 120 -8.08 -18.65 -1.62
C GLY A 120 -7.09 -17.93 -2.55
N ILE A 121 -6.61 -18.65 -3.57
CA ILE A 121 -5.70 -18.09 -4.59
C ILE A 121 -6.31 -16.87 -5.28
N GLU A 122 -7.60 -16.93 -5.62
CA GLU A 122 -8.31 -15.81 -6.25
C GLU A 122 -8.37 -14.58 -5.34
N GLU A 123 -8.63 -14.78 -4.05
CA GLU A 123 -8.64 -13.69 -3.05
C GLU A 123 -7.28 -13.00 -2.98
N LEU A 124 -6.20 -13.78 -2.87
CA LEU A 124 -4.83 -13.26 -2.82
C LEU A 124 -4.52 -12.40 -4.05
N ILE A 125 -4.81 -12.91 -5.27
CA ILE A 125 -4.56 -12.18 -6.52
C ILE A 125 -5.40 -10.90 -6.58
N LEU A 126 -6.65 -10.93 -6.14
CA LEU A 126 -7.51 -9.75 -6.13
C LEU A 126 -6.99 -8.66 -5.19
N ARG A 127 -6.50 -9.04 -4.00
CA ARG A 127 -5.89 -8.12 -3.04
C ARG A 127 -4.58 -7.53 -3.57
N ILE A 128 -3.70 -8.35 -4.13
CA ILE A 128 -2.46 -7.89 -4.78
C ILE A 128 -2.78 -6.87 -5.88
N LYS A 129 -3.71 -7.21 -6.79
CA LYS A 129 -4.13 -6.28 -7.86
C LYS A 129 -4.76 -5.00 -7.31
N ALA A 130 -5.51 -5.08 -6.20
CA ALA A 130 -6.09 -3.91 -5.56
C ALA A 130 -5.01 -2.98 -4.97
N ILE A 131 -3.99 -3.54 -4.31
CA ILE A 131 -2.87 -2.76 -3.77
C ILE A 131 -2.09 -2.11 -4.92
N LEU A 132 -1.67 -2.89 -5.92
CA LEU A 132 -0.90 -2.41 -7.07
C LEU A 132 -1.67 -1.37 -7.89
N ARG A 133 -2.99 -1.51 -8.04
CA ARG A 133 -3.84 -0.50 -8.68
C ARG A 133 -3.86 0.81 -7.90
N ARG A 134 -3.77 0.77 -6.57
CA ARG A 134 -3.67 1.97 -5.72
C ARG A 134 -2.35 2.70 -5.96
N SER A 135 -1.28 1.96 -6.30
CA SER A 135 0.03 2.52 -6.61
C SER A 135 0.22 2.96 -8.07
N THR A 136 -0.69 2.57 -8.99
CA THR A 136 -0.53 2.80 -10.45
C THR A 136 -1.69 3.52 -11.12
N LYS A 137 -2.75 3.91 -10.39
CA LYS A 137 -3.88 4.59 -11.03
C LYS A 137 -3.53 6.01 -11.46
N SER A 138 -3.28 6.14 -12.75
CA SER A 138 -3.72 7.25 -13.55
C SER A 138 -4.58 6.71 -14.69
N VAL A 139 -5.67 7.33 -14.96
CA VAL A 139 -6.51 7.51 -16.16
C VAL A 139 -7.99 7.44 -15.78
N ASP A 140 -8.53 8.55 -15.48
CA ASP A 140 -9.68 9.25 -16.07
C ASP A 140 -10.20 10.35 -15.13
N SER A 141 -9.46 11.44 -15.06
CA SER A 141 -9.91 12.82 -14.84
C SER A 141 -8.73 13.67 -14.35
N PRO A 142 -8.37 14.76 -15.02
CA PRO A 142 -7.36 15.71 -14.52
C PRO A 142 -8.04 16.62 -13.47
N ALA A 143 -8.34 16.11 -12.32
CA ALA A 143 -8.80 16.92 -11.21
C ALA A 143 -7.71 16.92 -10.13
N LEU A 144 -6.92 17.98 -10.14
CA LEU A 144 -6.05 18.31 -9.02
C LEU A 144 -6.93 18.43 -7.78
N LEU A 145 -6.89 17.42 -6.90
CA LEU A 145 -7.61 17.45 -5.64
C LEU A 145 -6.84 18.32 -4.66
N THR A 146 -7.46 19.36 -4.14
CA THR A 146 -6.79 20.30 -3.23
C THR A 146 -7.54 20.48 -1.91
N CYS A 147 -6.76 20.66 -0.84
CA CYS A 147 -7.29 21.06 0.47
C CYS A 147 -6.24 21.92 1.21
N GLY A 148 -6.42 23.24 1.16
CA GLY A 148 -5.45 24.18 1.70
C GLY A 148 -4.07 24.01 1.02
N PRO A 149 -2.99 23.75 1.79
CA PRO A 149 -1.65 23.57 1.23
C PRO A 149 -1.43 22.22 0.53
N ILE A 150 -2.37 21.27 0.64
CA ILE A 150 -2.25 19.92 0.10
C ILE A 150 -2.80 19.90 -1.33
N SER A 151 -2.03 19.30 -2.25
CA SER A 151 -2.48 18.98 -3.60
C SER A 151 -2.20 17.51 -3.90
N ILE A 152 -3.15 16.82 -4.50
CA ILE A 152 -2.99 15.47 -5.04
C ILE A 152 -3.14 15.57 -6.55
N ASP A 153 -2.10 15.17 -7.26
CA ASP A 153 -2.14 14.91 -8.69
C ASP A 153 -2.34 13.39 -8.86
N ASP A 154 -3.56 13.01 -9.23
CA ASP A 154 -3.93 11.60 -9.33
C ASP A 154 -3.27 10.94 -10.56
N ASP A 155 -2.99 11.72 -11.62
CA ASP A 155 -2.34 11.24 -12.84
C ASP A 155 -0.86 10.91 -12.61
N GLN A 156 -0.17 11.72 -11.80
CA GLN A 156 1.23 11.50 -11.46
C GLN A 156 1.39 10.73 -10.14
N HIS A 157 0.29 10.39 -9.46
CA HIS A 157 0.27 9.80 -8.13
C HIS A 157 1.13 10.57 -7.12
N LEU A 158 1.12 11.90 -7.24
CA LEU A 158 1.96 12.81 -6.48
C LEU A 158 1.13 13.58 -5.46
N VAL A 159 1.62 13.60 -4.23
CA VAL A 159 1.09 14.46 -3.17
C VAL A 159 2.09 15.56 -2.88
N THR A 160 1.61 16.79 -2.83
CA THR A 160 2.46 17.93 -2.42
C THR A 160 1.83 18.68 -1.25
N PHE A 161 2.69 19.29 -0.45
CA PHE A 161 2.32 20.23 0.60
C PHE A 161 3.07 21.55 0.36
N ASN A 162 2.37 22.64 0.09
CA ASN A 162 2.94 23.91 -0.37
C ASN A 162 3.87 23.76 -1.59
N GLY A 163 3.59 22.79 -2.47
CA GLY A 163 4.39 22.49 -3.65
C GLY A 163 5.59 21.56 -3.40
N GLU A 164 5.89 21.19 -2.17
CA GLU A 164 6.91 20.20 -1.81
C GLU A 164 6.32 18.79 -1.81
N GLY A 165 7.00 17.83 -2.44
CA GLY A 165 6.58 16.43 -2.47
C GLY A 165 6.46 15.81 -1.07
N VAL A 166 5.43 15.03 -0.86
CA VAL A 166 5.20 14.27 0.39
C VAL A 166 5.08 12.79 0.05
N ASP A 167 6.01 12.00 0.58
CA ASP A 167 5.99 10.55 0.38
C ASP A 167 4.92 9.89 1.25
N LEU A 168 3.95 9.28 0.60
CA LEU A 168 2.88 8.52 1.24
C LEU A 168 2.91 7.06 0.76
N SER A 169 2.65 6.12 1.67
CA SER A 169 2.36 4.75 1.27
C SER A 169 1.03 4.70 0.48
N PRO A 170 0.80 3.64 -0.32
CA PRO A 170 -0.44 3.52 -1.10
C PRO A 170 -1.71 3.64 -0.25
N THR A 171 -1.68 3.12 0.97
CA THR A 171 -2.82 3.20 1.89
C THR A 171 -2.99 4.60 2.49
N GLU A 172 -1.90 5.29 2.85
CA GLU A 172 -1.93 6.69 3.28
C GLU A 172 -2.45 7.60 2.15
N TYR A 173 -1.98 7.37 0.92
CA TYR A 173 -2.46 8.09 -0.27
C TYR A 173 -3.96 7.91 -0.46
N ARG A 174 -4.44 6.67 -0.46
CA ARG A 174 -5.87 6.36 -0.63
C ARG A 174 -6.74 6.97 0.47
N LEU A 175 -6.30 6.91 1.73
CA LEU A 175 -7.00 7.52 2.85
C LEU A 175 -7.07 9.04 2.69
N LEU A 176 -5.96 9.69 2.31
CA LEU A 176 -5.91 11.14 2.08
C LEU A 176 -6.82 11.53 0.90
N GLN A 177 -6.78 10.78 -0.20
CA GLN A 177 -7.60 11.01 -1.38
C GLN A 177 -9.09 11.02 -1.01
N ILE A 178 -9.57 9.98 -0.30
CA ILE A 178 -10.97 9.88 0.14
C ILE A 178 -11.36 11.05 1.05
N LEU A 179 -10.47 11.44 1.97
CA LEU A 179 -10.73 12.59 2.85
C LEU A 179 -10.88 13.88 2.04
N ILE A 180 -10.04 14.12 1.03
CA ILE A 180 -10.07 15.34 0.21
C ILE A 180 -11.26 15.32 -0.77
N GLU A 181 -11.55 14.20 -1.41
CA GLU A 181 -12.75 14.04 -2.27
C GLU A 181 -14.04 14.38 -1.51
N LYS A 182 -14.09 14.01 -0.24
CA LYS A 182 -15.25 14.24 0.65
C LYS A 182 -14.99 15.37 1.66
N LYS A 183 -14.14 16.34 1.30
CA LYS A 183 -13.75 17.44 2.20
C LYS A 183 -14.95 18.16 2.81
N GLY A 184 -14.82 18.54 4.07
CA GLY A 184 -15.88 19.18 4.84
C GLY A 184 -16.95 18.23 5.39
N ARG A 185 -16.94 16.95 4.99
CA ARG A 185 -17.83 15.92 5.53
C ARG A 185 -17.13 15.11 6.61
N VAL A 186 -17.88 14.68 7.62
CA VAL A 186 -17.39 13.75 8.62
C VAL A 186 -17.58 12.32 8.08
N LEU A 187 -16.49 11.58 7.97
CA LEU A 187 -16.49 10.19 7.53
C LEU A 187 -16.35 9.29 8.75
N SER A 188 -17.26 8.33 8.90
CA SER A 188 -17.18 7.36 9.98
C SER A 188 -15.97 6.43 9.81
N LYS A 189 -15.47 5.87 10.91
CA LYS A 189 -14.35 4.92 10.86
C LYS A 189 -14.70 3.70 10.01
N ASN A 190 -15.93 3.20 10.10
CA ASN A 190 -16.39 2.05 9.33
C ASN A 190 -16.41 2.35 7.82
N LEU A 191 -16.86 3.55 7.42
CA LEU A 191 -16.83 3.97 6.03
C LEU A 191 -15.38 4.06 5.51
N LEU A 192 -14.47 4.64 6.29
CA LEU A 192 -13.06 4.72 5.91
C LEU A 192 -12.41 3.33 5.84
N LEU A 193 -12.76 2.44 6.77
CA LEU A 193 -12.27 1.07 6.78
C LEU A 193 -12.71 0.30 5.52
N ASP A 194 -13.98 0.43 5.16
CA ASP A 194 -14.54 -0.19 3.95
C ASP A 194 -13.92 0.38 2.67
N GLU A 195 -13.89 1.71 2.54
CA GLU A 195 -13.40 2.38 1.31
C GLU A 195 -11.89 2.24 1.08
N VAL A 196 -11.08 2.14 2.15
CA VAL A 196 -9.62 2.04 2.07
C VAL A 196 -9.14 0.59 2.07
N TRP A 197 -9.71 -0.26 2.92
CA TRP A 197 -9.24 -1.64 3.10
C TRP A 197 -10.21 -2.70 2.60
N GLY A 198 -11.47 -2.35 2.30
CA GLY A 198 -12.50 -3.31 1.92
C GLY A 198 -12.97 -4.19 3.09
N ILE A 199 -12.85 -3.70 4.32
CA ILE A 199 -13.17 -4.42 5.55
C ILE A 199 -14.42 -3.85 6.18
N THR A 200 -15.40 -4.72 6.46
CA THR A 200 -16.71 -4.32 7.03
C THR A 200 -16.86 -4.62 8.53
N PHE A 201 -15.79 -5.08 9.22
CA PHE A 201 -15.87 -5.49 10.62
C PHE A 201 -15.58 -4.34 11.60
N GLU A 202 -16.47 -4.11 12.56
CA GLU A 202 -16.38 -3.05 13.58
C GLU A 202 -15.16 -3.15 14.52
N SER A 203 -14.57 -4.34 14.66
CA SER A 203 -13.46 -4.58 15.61
C SER A 203 -12.12 -3.94 15.21
N GLU A 204 -11.97 -3.45 14.00
CA GLU A 204 -10.68 -2.95 13.46
C GLU A 204 -10.62 -1.43 13.27
N SER A 205 -11.59 -0.70 13.82
CA SER A 205 -11.67 0.77 13.70
C SER A 205 -10.42 1.52 14.21
N THR A 206 -9.57 0.88 15.02
CA THR A 206 -8.31 1.46 15.52
C THR A 206 -7.23 1.62 14.43
N VAL A 207 -7.32 0.86 13.35
CA VAL A 207 -6.42 0.98 12.19
C VAL A 207 -6.55 2.36 11.57
N VAL A 208 -7.78 2.83 11.39
CA VAL A 208 -8.05 4.17 10.83
C VAL A 208 -7.38 5.25 11.68
N ASP A 209 -7.46 5.16 13.03
CA ASP A 209 -6.81 6.11 13.95
C ASP A 209 -5.29 6.16 13.72
N THR A 210 -4.68 5.01 13.48
CA THR A 210 -3.24 4.89 13.25
C THR A 210 -2.82 5.58 11.94
N TYR A 211 -3.52 5.30 10.83
CA TYR A 211 -3.20 5.93 9.54
C TYR A 211 -3.53 7.44 9.53
N ILE A 212 -4.58 7.86 10.22
CA ILE A 212 -4.83 9.29 10.48
C ILE A 212 -3.66 9.92 11.24
N SER A 213 -3.09 9.21 12.22
CA SER A 213 -1.90 9.67 12.94
C SER A 213 -0.68 9.82 12.02
N TYR A 214 -0.45 8.86 11.11
CA TYR A 214 0.62 8.95 10.13
C TYR A 214 0.43 10.12 9.16
N LEU A 215 -0.76 10.30 8.61
CA LEU A 215 -1.07 11.44 7.78
C LEU A 215 -0.85 12.78 8.51
N ARG A 216 -1.30 12.88 9.75
CA ARG A 216 -1.06 14.08 10.58
C ARG A 216 0.42 14.36 10.78
N LYS A 217 1.21 13.32 11.08
CA LYS A 217 2.67 13.45 11.24
C LYS A 217 3.36 14.02 9.99
N LYS A 218 2.86 13.68 8.81
CA LYS A 218 3.43 14.13 7.52
C LYS A 218 2.86 15.47 7.04
N LEU A 219 1.60 15.77 7.35
CA LEU A 219 0.84 16.88 6.76
C LEU A 219 0.47 18.00 7.76
N HIS A 220 0.44 17.74 9.08
CA HIS A 220 0.23 18.81 10.07
C HIS A 220 1.54 19.55 10.32
N ARG A 221 1.87 20.48 9.42
CA ARG A 221 3.05 21.35 9.48
C ARG A 221 2.68 22.75 9.00
N ASP A 222 3.52 23.72 9.25
CA ASP A 222 3.35 25.13 8.81
C ASP A 222 1.98 25.73 9.21
N GLY A 223 1.46 25.32 10.38
CA GLY A 223 0.17 25.79 10.89
C GLY A 223 -1.07 25.09 10.29
N PHE A 224 -0.88 24.16 9.35
CA PHE A 224 -1.99 23.36 8.83
C PHE A 224 -2.36 22.24 9.78
N GLU A 225 -3.60 22.23 10.22
CA GLU A 225 -4.22 21.18 11.05
C GLU A 225 -5.57 20.76 10.48
N GLY A 226 -5.65 20.57 9.15
CA GLY A 226 -6.91 20.33 8.45
C GLY A 226 -7.58 18.99 8.76
N ILE A 227 -6.81 17.95 9.13
CA ILE A 227 -7.37 16.64 9.47
C ILE A 227 -7.89 16.67 10.93
N LYS A 228 -9.22 16.71 11.11
CA LYS A 228 -9.87 16.83 12.41
C LYS A 228 -10.52 15.52 12.85
N THR A 229 -10.53 15.26 14.15
CA THR A 229 -11.30 14.19 14.77
C THR A 229 -12.63 14.74 15.26
N VAL A 230 -13.71 14.13 14.83
CA VAL A 230 -15.04 14.37 15.39
C VAL A 230 -15.34 13.24 16.37
N ARG A 231 -15.25 13.54 17.67
CA ARG A 231 -15.38 12.54 18.74
C ARG A 231 -16.67 11.75 18.61
N GLY A 232 -16.57 10.42 18.70
CA GLY A 232 -17.71 9.51 18.60
C GLY A 232 -18.29 9.32 17.19
N VAL A 233 -17.77 10.04 16.17
CA VAL A 233 -18.27 9.96 14.78
C VAL A 233 -17.20 9.48 13.80
N GLY A 234 -16.03 10.16 13.74
CA GLY A 234 -15.01 9.81 12.76
C GLY A 234 -14.04 10.95 12.49
N PHE A 235 -13.67 11.09 11.22
CA PHE A 235 -12.67 12.06 10.75
C PHE A 235 -13.18 12.91 9.60
N GLN A 236 -12.63 14.09 9.48
CA GLN A 236 -12.86 14.98 8.32
C GLN A 236 -11.59 15.74 7.99
N ILE A 237 -11.47 16.20 6.76
CA ILE A 237 -10.48 17.18 6.36
C ILE A 237 -11.18 18.51 6.04
N GLN A 238 -10.56 19.61 6.44
CA GLN A 238 -11.08 20.97 6.23
C GLN A 238 -9.96 21.88 5.75
N GLU A 239 -10.30 22.85 4.93
CA GLU A 239 -9.39 23.96 4.61
C GLU A 239 -9.12 24.80 5.87
N PRO A 240 -7.93 25.35 6.01
CA PRO A 240 -7.66 26.34 7.06
C PRO A 240 -8.61 27.53 6.87
N LYS A 241 -9.12 28.04 7.99
CA LYS A 241 -9.96 29.25 7.99
C LYS A 241 -9.10 30.47 7.77
#